data_716eba32ebf399b2f31e655e053249d8
#
_entry.id   716eba32ebf399b2f31e655e053249d8
#
_cell.length_a   1.000
_cell.length_b   1.000
_cell.length_c   1.000
_cell.angle_alpha   90.00
_cell.angle_beta   90.00
_cell.angle_gamma   90.00
#
_symmetry.space_group_name_H-M   'P 1'
#
loop_
_entity.id
_entity.type
_entity.pdbx_description
1 polymer ?
#
loop_
_entity_poly.entity_id
_entity_poly.type
_entity_poly.pdbx_seq_one_letter_code
_entity_poly.pdbx_strand_id
1 'polypeptide(L)'
;MKKLGILLLAAGLLLGSAPQCRAVDFDVKGSWQFAFDYINGGNFMGKDRNGNNVGGQQWAAIHQQRDEFEAIQRLHLQLNAKASENLAGTVFFEIGEQRWGMAAQGGALGADGSNVVKVKNAYLDWVVPNTPLKLRMGLQGIKLPGFALDSPVFQDDVAGIAASWKMNDAVSITGVWMRLLNDNWSGTASQPASYMDNFDLFALTVPVTVDGLKITPWGMGGAMGPNSLMPATVTNMPGGSKKVALTNPITGQAIDGLELRDGLYPAAFSSARGTSRLWNDDYSSMYWGGLTGQWTSFEPLRISWDFIYGSVDHGKEDLNRRGWFGMLLAEYALDWGLPGLYGWYFSGDDDNPNNGSERLPYLATTNNLTNSLSTFGYRGTPIMGGGKGVLGVNPSGTWGVGARIKDVSFLDDLSHTLRVNYFGGTNDTKMASYITGRHATDASGRQIYRNNTDFNSFGTYLTTADTGMEVNLDSKYKAAENLTFILELGYIHLWLDNDVWGHYQNISGTSLNVKDAWKASFNVVYSF
;
A
#
# COMPACT_ATOMS: atom_id res chain seq x y z
N MET A 1 2.12 44.79 -23.48
CA MET A 1 0.67 45.01 -23.48
C MET A 1 -0.21 43.76 -23.43
N LYS A 2 0.25 42.58 -23.95
CA LYS A 2 -0.56 41.34 -23.88
C LYS A 2 -0.68 40.68 -22.47
N LYS A 3 0.27 40.94 -21.57
CA LYS A 3 0.22 40.43 -20.18
C LYS A 3 -0.71 41.20 -19.24
N LEU A 4 -1.01 42.47 -19.56
CA LEU A 4 -1.94 43.28 -18.80
C LEU A 4 -3.41 42.91 -19.07
N GLY A 5 -3.71 42.44 -20.29
CA GLY A 5 -5.04 42.00 -20.70
C GLY A 5 -5.53 40.75 -19.98
N ILE A 6 -4.63 39.81 -19.66
CA ILE A 6 -4.96 38.55 -18.96
C ILE A 6 -5.25 38.83 -17.48
N LEU A 7 -4.50 39.74 -16.86
CA LEU A 7 -4.75 40.16 -15.47
C LEU A 7 -6.08 40.93 -15.32
N LEU A 8 -6.45 41.73 -16.30
CA LEU A 8 -7.73 42.46 -16.33
C LEU A 8 -8.93 41.53 -16.59
N LEU A 9 -8.74 40.47 -17.39
CA LEU A 9 -9.77 39.44 -17.58
C LEU A 9 -10.00 38.61 -16.33
N ALA A 10 -8.92 38.22 -15.62
CA ALA A 10 -9.00 37.55 -14.33
C ALA A 10 -9.62 38.41 -13.23
N ALA A 11 -9.30 39.72 -13.19
CA ALA A 11 -9.90 40.66 -12.27
C ALA A 11 -11.38 40.96 -12.62
N GLY A 12 -11.75 41.02 -13.90
CA GLY A 12 -13.11 41.20 -14.35
C GLY A 12 -14.04 40.02 -14.06
N LEU A 13 -13.52 38.81 -14.05
CA LEU A 13 -14.25 37.61 -13.63
C LEU A 13 -14.47 37.55 -12.11
N LEU A 14 -13.63 38.23 -11.33
CA LEU A 14 -13.77 38.32 -9.87
C LEU A 14 -14.74 39.42 -9.42
N LEU A 15 -15.04 40.41 -10.27
CA LEU A 15 -15.90 41.56 -9.93
C LEU A 15 -17.32 41.46 -10.52
N GLY A 16 -17.62 40.44 -11.31
CA GLY A 16 -18.85 40.32 -12.10
C GLY A 16 -20.08 39.73 -11.40
N SER A 17 -19.99 39.29 -10.16
CA SER A 17 -21.14 38.90 -9.34
C SER A 17 -20.78 39.15 -7.89
N ALA A 18 -21.41 40.14 -7.26
CA ALA A 18 -21.42 40.17 -5.80
C ALA A 18 -22.05 38.85 -5.34
N PRO A 19 -21.29 37.90 -4.75
CA PRO A 19 -21.92 36.73 -4.18
C PRO A 19 -22.80 37.24 -3.06
N GLN A 20 -24.09 36.94 -3.14
CA GLN A 20 -24.88 36.89 -1.91
C GLN A 20 -24.03 36.05 -0.96
N CYS A 21 -23.61 36.65 0.15
CA CYS A 21 -22.82 35.97 1.19
C CYS A 21 -23.75 34.91 1.79
N ARG A 22 -23.89 33.76 1.10
CA ARG A 22 -24.51 32.58 1.68
C ARG A 22 -23.54 32.13 2.76
N ALA A 23 -24.05 31.98 3.96
CA ALA A 23 -23.27 31.37 5.04
C ALA A 23 -22.69 30.04 4.51
N VAL A 24 -21.40 29.88 4.67
CA VAL A 24 -20.73 28.60 4.35
C VAL A 24 -21.32 27.57 5.29
N ASP A 25 -21.86 26.48 4.73
CA ASP A 25 -22.37 25.35 5.50
C ASP A 25 -21.20 24.44 5.88
N PHE A 26 -21.12 24.11 7.18
CA PHE A 26 -20.06 23.25 7.71
C PHE A 26 -20.65 21.92 8.16
N ASP A 27 -20.15 20.84 7.59
CA ASP A 27 -20.43 19.47 7.99
C ASP A 27 -19.17 18.87 8.64
N VAL A 28 -19.36 18.24 9.79
CA VAL A 28 -18.29 17.61 10.58
C VAL A 28 -18.61 16.14 10.74
N LYS A 29 -17.66 15.30 10.36
CA LYS A 29 -17.74 13.84 10.52
C LYS A 29 -16.46 13.33 11.14
N GLY A 30 -16.57 12.27 11.89
CA GLY A 30 -15.38 11.70 12.47
C GLY A 30 -15.57 10.29 13.00
N SER A 31 -14.44 9.70 13.43
CA SER A 31 -14.46 8.42 14.13
C SER A 31 -13.31 8.32 15.13
N TRP A 32 -13.63 7.90 16.35
CA TRP A 32 -12.67 7.44 17.32
C TRP A 32 -12.43 5.95 17.10
N GLN A 33 -11.16 5.57 17.00
CA GLN A 33 -10.75 4.20 16.75
C GLN A 33 -9.74 3.78 17.81
N PHE A 34 -9.98 2.63 18.42
CA PHE A 34 -9.08 1.99 19.37
C PHE A 34 -8.82 0.57 18.90
N ALA A 35 -7.57 0.14 18.94
CA ALA A 35 -7.17 -1.22 18.65
C ALA A 35 -6.33 -1.76 19.79
N PHE A 36 -6.62 -3.00 20.19
CA PHE A 36 -5.87 -3.78 21.15
C PHE A 36 -5.38 -5.03 20.43
N ASP A 37 -4.15 -4.97 19.96
CA ASP A 37 -3.56 -5.97 19.08
C ASP A 37 -2.58 -6.86 19.84
N TYR A 38 -2.75 -8.15 19.70
CA TYR A 38 -1.79 -9.15 20.14
C TYR A 38 -1.33 -9.96 18.94
N ILE A 39 -0.02 -10.09 18.76
CA ILE A 39 0.59 -10.95 17.76
C ILE A 39 1.68 -11.80 18.41
N ASN A 40 1.70 -13.09 18.07
CA ASN A 40 2.73 -14.04 18.45
C ASN A 40 3.28 -14.69 17.18
N GLY A 41 4.59 -14.84 17.09
CA GLY A 41 5.19 -15.49 15.93
C GLY A 41 5.28 -14.61 14.67
N GLY A 42 5.09 -13.31 14.77
CA GLY A 42 4.91 -12.39 13.63
C GLY A 42 6.05 -12.31 12.62
N ASN A 43 7.21 -12.87 12.88
CA ASN A 43 8.30 -13.01 11.91
C ASN A 43 8.54 -14.45 11.47
N PHE A 44 7.71 -15.39 11.87
CA PHE A 44 7.81 -16.83 11.59
C PHE A 44 9.10 -17.52 12.08
N MET A 45 9.88 -16.86 12.93
CA MET A 45 11.16 -17.38 13.43
C MET A 45 11.05 -17.86 14.89
N GLY A 46 11.76 -18.92 15.23
CA GLY A 46 11.83 -19.45 16.59
C GLY A 46 12.88 -18.77 17.46
N LYS A 47 12.73 -18.91 18.78
CA LYS A 47 13.80 -18.62 19.75
C LYS A 47 14.59 -19.88 20.07
N ASP A 48 15.89 -19.75 20.35
CA ASP A 48 16.70 -20.82 20.90
C ASP A 48 16.35 -21.11 22.38
N ARG A 49 17.00 -22.12 22.96
CA ARG A 49 16.80 -22.45 24.39
C ARG A 49 17.13 -21.32 25.37
N ASN A 50 17.94 -20.36 24.95
CA ASN A 50 18.36 -19.22 25.77
C ASN A 50 17.47 -18.00 25.56
N GLY A 51 16.40 -18.13 24.75
CA GLY A 51 15.51 -17.04 24.41
C GLY A 51 16.04 -16.09 23.32
N ASN A 52 17.17 -16.43 22.68
CA ASN A 52 17.69 -15.66 21.55
C ASN A 52 16.98 -16.06 20.27
N ASN A 53 16.82 -15.13 19.36
CA ASN A 53 16.24 -15.42 18.05
C ASN A 53 17.17 -16.34 17.25
N VAL A 54 16.60 -17.37 16.66
CA VAL A 54 17.31 -18.26 15.74
C VAL A 54 17.52 -17.53 14.42
N GLY A 55 18.77 -17.48 13.93
CA GLY A 55 19.08 -16.79 12.67
C GLY A 55 20.21 -15.77 12.75
N GLY A 56 20.84 -15.63 13.93
CA GLY A 56 21.99 -14.75 14.16
C GLY A 56 21.62 -13.31 14.57
N GLN A 57 22.57 -12.62 15.18
CA GLN A 57 22.35 -11.28 15.77
C GLN A 57 21.87 -10.21 14.79
N GLN A 58 22.14 -10.36 13.50
CA GLN A 58 21.73 -9.38 12.48
C GLN A 58 20.28 -9.54 12.06
N TRP A 59 19.76 -10.75 11.98
CA TRP A 59 18.34 -11.02 11.80
C TRP A 59 17.52 -10.56 13.01
N ALA A 60 18.04 -10.76 14.20
CA ALA A 60 17.39 -10.32 15.43
C ALA A 60 17.24 -8.80 15.57
N ALA A 61 18.15 -8.04 14.99
CA ALA A 61 18.12 -6.57 15.10
C ALA A 61 17.06 -5.94 14.19
N ILE A 62 16.78 -6.56 13.04
CA ILE A 62 15.87 -6.01 12.03
C ILE A 62 14.44 -6.53 12.23
N HIS A 63 14.30 -7.80 12.62
CA HIS A 63 13.02 -8.47 12.82
C HIS A 63 12.98 -9.14 14.18
N GLN A 64 13.05 -8.35 15.21
CA GLN A 64 12.77 -8.89 16.52
C GLN A 64 11.37 -9.46 16.50
N GLN A 65 11.31 -10.80 16.49
CA GLN A 65 10.08 -11.45 16.82
C GLN A 65 9.64 -10.96 18.15
N ARG A 66 8.51 -10.38 18.18
CA ARG A 66 7.90 -9.93 19.41
C ARG A 66 6.57 -10.63 19.50
N ASP A 67 6.41 -11.35 20.62
CA ASP A 67 5.09 -11.50 21.16
C ASP A 67 4.71 -10.11 21.61
N GLU A 68 3.89 -9.45 20.86
CA GLU A 68 3.65 -8.02 21.03
C GLU A 68 2.19 -7.81 21.35
N PHE A 69 1.95 -7.10 22.45
CA PHE A 69 0.66 -6.49 22.72
C PHE A 69 0.79 -4.98 22.54
N GLU A 70 -0.09 -4.40 21.75
CA GLU A 70 -0.18 -2.97 21.57
C GLU A 70 -1.61 -2.47 21.81
N ALA A 71 -1.73 -1.33 22.47
CA ALA A 71 -2.96 -0.55 22.51
C ALA A 71 -2.72 0.74 21.70
N ILE A 72 -3.56 0.98 20.71
CA ILE A 72 -3.40 2.08 19.76
C ILE A 72 -4.71 2.85 19.67
N GLN A 73 -4.62 4.19 19.59
CA GLN A 73 -5.77 5.04 19.36
C GLN A 73 -5.55 5.98 18.16
N ARG A 74 -6.66 6.31 17.49
CA ARG A 74 -6.69 7.29 16.41
C ARG A 74 -8.04 8.00 16.36
N LEU A 75 -8.02 9.29 16.07
CA LEU A 75 -9.20 10.07 15.72
C LEU A 75 -9.09 10.52 14.27
N HIS A 76 -10.09 10.21 13.48
CA HIS A 76 -10.33 10.82 12.18
C HIS A 76 -11.35 11.94 12.32
N LEU A 77 -11.05 13.09 11.74
CA LEU A 77 -11.94 14.26 11.74
C LEU A 77 -11.96 14.89 10.35
N GLN A 78 -13.11 14.88 9.72
CA GLN A 78 -13.34 15.53 8.42
C GLN A 78 -14.21 16.76 8.58
N LEU A 79 -13.71 17.88 8.06
CA LEU A 79 -14.43 19.15 7.97
C LEU A 79 -14.75 19.44 6.50
N ASN A 80 -16.02 19.61 6.18
CA ASN A 80 -16.49 19.98 4.86
C ASN A 80 -17.06 21.40 4.93
N ALA A 81 -16.53 22.31 4.13
CA ALA A 81 -17.00 23.68 3.98
C ALA A 81 -17.70 23.84 2.62
N LYS A 82 -19.02 23.87 2.61
CA LYS A 82 -19.84 23.99 1.40
C LYS A 82 -20.22 25.43 1.14
N ALA A 83 -19.54 26.06 0.18
CA ALA A 83 -19.80 27.45 -0.20
C ALA A 83 -21.02 27.60 -1.14
N SER A 84 -21.28 26.55 -1.96
CA SER A 84 -22.46 26.48 -2.84
C SER A 84 -22.74 25.01 -3.21
N GLU A 85 -23.77 24.76 -3.98
CA GLU A 85 -24.05 23.41 -4.54
C GLU A 85 -22.90 22.90 -5.45
N ASN A 86 -22.14 23.81 -6.02
CA ASN A 86 -21.08 23.52 -6.97
C ASN A 86 -19.67 23.64 -6.41
N LEU A 87 -19.49 24.15 -5.18
CA LEU A 87 -18.18 24.43 -4.63
C LEU A 87 -18.10 24.05 -3.15
N ALA A 88 -17.19 23.13 -2.84
CA ALA A 88 -16.91 22.69 -1.48
C ALA A 88 -15.42 22.46 -1.25
N GLY A 89 -14.95 22.73 -0.06
CA GLY A 89 -13.61 22.38 0.41
C GLY A 89 -13.69 21.33 1.50
N THR A 90 -12.75 20.39 1.50
CA THR A 90 -12.64 19.33 2.52
C THR A 90 -11.25 19.36 3.12
N VAL A 91 -11.18 19.28 4.45
CA VAL A 91 -9.95 18.98 5.18
C VAL A 91 -10.20 17.76 6.05
N PHE A 92 -9.33 16.76 5.95
CA PHE A 92 -9.41 15.53 6.72
C PHE A 92 -8.15 15.39 7.58
N PHE A 93 -8.37 15.33 8.89
CA PHE A 93 -7.32 15.17 9.88
C PHE A 93 -7.27 13.73 10.37
N GLU A 94 -6.06 13.23 10.55
CA GLU A 94 -5.78 12.07 11.38
C GLU A 94 -5.01 12.54 12.61
N ILE A 95 -5.55 12.26 13.81
CA ILE A 95 -4.92 12.53 15.10
C ILE A 95 -4.56 11.17 15.70
N GLY A 96 -3.26 10.90 15.76
CA GLY A 96 -2.68 9.59 16.06
C GLY A 96 -1.88 9.12 14.82
N GLU A 97 -1.47 7.92 14.71
CA GLU A 97 -1.69 6.78 15.63
C GLU A 97 -0.87 6.95 16.91
N GLN A 98 -1.52 6.97 18.05
CA GLN A 98 -0.84 6.99 19.35
C GLN A 98 -0.83 5.58 19.94
N ARG A 99 0.36 5.02 20.12
CA ARG A 99 0.55 3.80 20.92
C ARG A 99 0.65 4.17 22.38
N TRP A 100 -0.19 3.53 23.19
CA TRP A 100 -0.19 3.75 24.64
C TRP A 100 1.15 3.28 25.25
N GLY A 101 1.74 4.12 26.07
CA GLY A 101 3.05 3.88 26.66
C GLY A 101 4.25 4.31 25.79
N MET A 102 4.06 4.76 24.54
CA MET A 102 5.14 5.16 23.66
C MET A 102 5.37 6.67 23.70
N ALA A 103 6.49 7.11 24.29
CA ALA A 103 6.81 8.53 24.46
C ALA A 103 6.97 9.28 23.13
N ALA A 104 7.58 8.66 22.13
CA ALA A 104 7.80 9.26 20.81
C ALA A 104 6.52 9.61 20.06
N GLN A 105 5.39 9.01 20.45
CA GLN A 105 4.06 9.27 19.89
C GLN A 105 3.13 9.98 20.87
N GLY A 106 3.65 10.48 22.01
CA GLY A 106 2.85 11.17 23.01
C GLY A 106 1.92 10.26 23.81
N GLY A 107 2.10 8.95 23.78
CA GLY A 107 1.27 7.97 24.47
C GLY A 107 1.77 7.55 25.85
N ALA A 108 2.96 7.99 26.28
CA ALA A 108 3.55 7.64 27.58
C ALA A 108 3.14 8.60 28.70
N LEU A 109 3.37 8.17 29.94
CA LEU A 109 3.14 9.02 31.12
C LEU A 109 3.92 10.32 31.05
N GLY A 110 3.22 11.45 31.12
CA GLY A 110 3.82 12.78 31.05
C GLY A 110 4.28 13.21 29.66
N ALA A 111 4.05 12.42 28.61
CA ALA A 111 4.26 12.82 27.22
C ALA A 111 2.96 13.38 26.64
N ASP A 112 3.06 14.50 25.97
CA ASP A 112 1.97 15.02 25.16
C ASP A 112 2.12 14.61 23.68
N GLY A 113 1.01 14.68 22.94
CA GLY A 113 0.96 14.23 21.55
C GLY A 113 1.38 15.27 20.53
N SER A 114 2.43 16.03 20.75
CA SER A 114 2.81 17.19 19.95
C SER A 114 2.97 16.95 18.43
N ASN A 115 3.21 15.72 18.00
CA ASN A 115 3.49 15.36 16.59
C ASN A 115 2.48 14.38 15.99
N VAL A 116 1.28 14.29 16.53
CA VAL A 116 0.29 13.28 16.12
C VAL A 116 -0.83 13.80 15.23
N VAL A 117 -0.88 15.10 14.94
CA VAL A 117 -1.90 15.68 14.06
C VAL A 117 -1.37 15.72 12.64
N LYS A 118 -2.01 14.97 11.75
CA LYS A 118 -1.70 14.90 10.32
C LYS A 118 -2.88 15.43 9.51
N VAL A 119 -2.60 16.16 8.45
CA VAL A 119 -3.59 16.48 7.42
C VAL A 119 -3.48 15.40 6.35
N LYS A 120 -4.44 14.47 6.33
CA LYS A 120 -4.47 13.40 5.33
C LYS A 120 -4.97 13.89 3.99
N ASN A 121 -6.06 14.69 3.99
CA ASN A 121 -6.58 15.25 2.76
C ASN A 121 -6.88 16.74 2.95
N ALA A 122 -6.65 17.51 1.90
CA ALA A 122 -7.03 18.91 1.80
C ALA A 122 -7.27 19.22 0.32
N TYR A 123 -8.53 19.31 -0.08
CA TYR A 123 -8.90 19.49 -1.48
C TYR A 123 -10.14 20.34 -1.68
N LEU A 124 -10.27 20.86 -2.90
CA LEU A 124 -11.43 21.57 -3.39
C LEU A 124 -12.18 20.72 -4.40
N ASP A 125 -13.49 20.60 -4.23
CA ASP A 125 -14.43 20.03 -5.20
C ASP A 125 -15.17 21.16 -5.92
N TRP A 126 -15.13 21.15 -7.26
CA TRP A 126 -15.86 22.09 -8.09
C TRP A 126 -16.63 21.36 -9.18
N VAL A 127 -17.94 21.48 -9.17
CA VAL A 127 -18.81 21.06 -10.27
C VAL A 127 -18.93 22.25 -11.22
N VAL A 128 -18.44 22.12 -12.44
CA VAL A 128 -18.48 23.20 -13.42
C VAL A 128 -19.93 23.48 -13.80
N PRO A 129 -20.45 24.69 -13.57
CA PRO A 129 -21.86 25.00 -13.80
C PRO A 129 -22.33 24.65 -15.22
N ASN A 130 -23.53 24.08 -15.34
CA ASN A 130 -24.16 23.67 -16.60
C ASN A 130 -23.39 22.60 -17.38
N THR A 131 -22.52 21.84 -16.73
CA THR A 131 -21.79 20.71 -17.33
C THR A 131 -21.80 19.51 -16.39
N PRO A 132 -21.61 18.28 -16.88
CA PRO A 132 -21.41 17.10 -16.04
C PRO A 132 -19.94 16.97 -15.53
N LEU A 133 -19.10 17.98 -15.69
CA LEU A 133 -17.70 17.99 -15.29
C LEU A 133 -17.56 18.31 -13.80
N LYS A 134 -16.93 17.40 -13.07
CA LYS A 134 -16.48 17.62 -11.69
C LYS A 134 -14.96 17.64 -11.64
N LEU A 135 -14.39 18.66 -11.01
CA LEU A 135 -12.96 18.79 -10.74
C LEU A 135 -12.71 18.65 -9.24
N ARG A 136 -11.68 17.90 -8.89
CA ARG A 136 -11.14 17.86 -7.53
C ARG A 136 -9.65 18.19 -7.59
N MET A 137 -9.19 19.12 -6.75
CA MET A 137 -7.81 19.58 -6.74
C MET A 137 -7.28 19.64 -5.30
N GLY A 138 -6.12 19.07 -5.07
CA GLY A 138 -5.43 19.07 -3.78
C GLY A 138 -4.94 17.71 -3.34
N LEU A 139 -4.59 17.61 -2.05
CA LEU A 139 -4.21 16.36 -1.41
C LEU A 139 -5.46 15.49 -1.19
N GLN A 140 -5.54 14.35 -1.82
CA GLN A 140 -6.75 13.52 -1.87
C GLN A 140 -6.41 12.04 -1.92
N GLY A 141 -7.29 11.19 -1.37
CA GLY A 141 -7.17 9.74 -1.52
C GLY A 141 -7.50 9.32 -2.95
N ILE A 142 -6.59 8.62 -3.58
CA ILE A 142 -6.75 8.00 -4.90
C ILE A 142 -6.63 6.49 -4.76
N LYS A 143 -7.60 5.79 -5.34
CA LYS A 143 -7.63 4.32 -5.41
C LYS A 143 -7.88 3.90 -6.85
N LEU A 144 -7.03 3.05 -7.39
CA LEU A 144 -7.30 2.41 -8.68
C LEU A 144 -8.42 1.36 -8.55
N PRO A 145 -9.17 1.10 -9.63
CA PRO A 145 -10.29 0.16 -9.58
C PRO A 145 -9.86 -1.26 -9.20
N GLY A 146 -10.72 -1.93 -8.42
CA GLY A 146 -10.66 -3.35 -8.08
C GLY A 146 -12.00 -3.80 -7.54
N PHE A 147 -12.48 -5.00 -7.94
CA PHE A 147 -13.76 -5.58 -7.54
C PHE A 147 -13.60 -6.85 -6.70
N ALA A 148 -12.70 -7.74 -7.07
CA ALA A 148 -12.40 -8.93 -6.30
C ALA A 148 -11.42 -8.62 -5.15
N LEU A 149 -10.49 -7.69 -5.39
CA LEU A 149 -9.49 -7.21 -4.44
C LEU A 149 -9.35 -5.69 -4.57
N ASP A 150 -8.96 -5.03 -3.49
CA ASP A 150 -8.45 -3.66 -3.56
C ASP A 150 -7.20 -3.60 -4.44
N SER A 151 -7.03 -2.52 -5.21
CA SER A 151 -5.96 -2.45 -6.20
C SER A 151 -4.57 -2.76 -5.59
N PRO A 152 -3.86 -3.76 -6.09
CA PRO A 152 -2.50 -4.07 -5.63
C PRO A 152 -1.43 -3.14 -6.21
N VAL A 153 -1.81 -2.10 -6.97
CA VAL A 153 -0.88 -1.16 -7.61
C VAL A 153 -0.84 0.17 -6.87
N PHE A 154 -2.01 0.79 -6.61
CA PHE A 154 -2.06 2.10 -5.98
C PHE A 154 -3.36 2.33 -5.22
N GLN A 155 -3.20 2.67 -3.95
CA GLN A 155 -4.25 3.19 -3.07
C GLN A 155 -3.59 3.99 -1.97
N ASP A 156 -3.56 5.34 -2.08
CA ASP A 156 -3.00 6.22 -1.05
C ASP A 156 -3.46 7.66 -1.22
N ASP A 157 -3.05 8.53 -0.29
CA ASP A 157 -3.26 9.97 -0.31
C ASP A 157 -2.17 10.64 -1.16
N VAL A 158 -2.57 11.41 -2.16
CA VAL A 158 -1.64 12.06 -3.10
C VAL A 158 -2.16 13.42 -3.53
N ALA A 159 -1.24 14.36 -3.78
CA ALA A 159 -1.58 15.64 -4.38
C ALA A 159 -1.83 15.48 -5.90
N GLY A 160 -2.93 16.07 -6.38
CA GLY A 160 -3.28 15.94 -7.78
C GLY A 160 -4.55 16.68 -8.18
N ILE A 161 -4.90 16.49 -9.45
CA ILE A 161 -6.13 17.01 -10.05
C ILE A 161 -6.88 15.84 -10.68
N ALA A 162 -8.10 15.60 -10.23
CA ALA A 162 -9.03 14.66 -10.82
C ALA A 162 -10.14 15.40 -11.58
N ALA A 163 -10.41 14.95 -12.81
CA ALA A 163 -11.47 15.47 -13.66
C ALA A 163 -12.41 14.32 -14.03
N SER A 164 -13.65 14.39 -13.56
CA SER A 164 -14.67 13.36 -13.81
C SER A 164 -15.76 13.91 -14.70
N TRP A 165 -16.10 13.16 -15.75
CA TRP A 165 -17.15 13.51 -16.69
C TRP A 165 -18.19 12.36 -16.73
N LYS A 166 -19.41 12.66 -16.36
CA LYS A 166 -20.53 11.71 -16.51
C LYS A 166 -21.10 11.84 -17.92
N MET A 167 -20.84 10.84 -18.76
CA MET A 167 -21.37 10.83 -20.15
C MET A 167 -22.85 10.51 -20.17
N ASN A 168 -23.29 9.53 -19.38
CA ASN A 168 -24.67 9.11 -19.20
C ASN A 168 -24.77 8.30 -17.89
N ASP A 169 -25.91 7.66 -17.63
CA ASP A 169 -26.09 6.87 -16.39
C ASP A 169 -25.27 5.58 -16.37
N ALA A 170 -24.88 5.07 -17.53
CA ALA A 170 -24.11 3.85 -17.64
C ALA A 170 -22.59 4.08 -17.68
N VAL A 171 -22.13 5.24 -18.17
CA VAL A 171 -20.71 5.48 -18.47
C VAL A 171 -20.24 6.82 -17.89
N SER A 172 -19.11 6.77 -17.21
CA SER A 172 -18.35 7.96 -16.80
C SER A 172 -16.88 7.79 -17.14
N ILE A 173 -16.17 8.91 -17.20
CA ILE A 173 -14.71 8.95 -17.44
C ILE A 173 -14.09 9.80 -16.36
N THR A 174 -13.01 9.31 -15.73
CA THR A 174 -12.23 10.10 -14.79
C THR A 174 -10.77 10.07 -15.20
N GLY A 175 -10.21 11.25 -15.47
CA GLY A 175 -8.79 11.46 -15.66
C GLY A 175 -8.18 12.04 -14.38
N VAL A 176 -6.99 11.59 -14.01
CA VAL A 176 -6.27 12.06 -12.83
C VAL A 176 -4.82 12.35 -13.18
N TRP A 177 -4.32 13.51 -12.80
CA TRP A 177 -2.90 13.79 -12.71
C TRP A 177 -2.49 13.76 -11.24
N MET A 178 -1.39 13.06 -10.93
CA MET A 178 -0.85 12.90 -9.59
C MET A 178 0.64 13.23 -9.60
N ARG A 179 1.10 13.98 -8.62
CA ARG A 179 2.52 14.21 -8.36
C ARG A 179 2.92 13.48 -7.08
N LEU A 180 3.68 12.41 -7.22
CA LEU A 180 4.06 11.56 -6.11
C LEU A 180 5.24 12.12 -5.35
N LEU A 181 6.27 12.59 -6.07
CA LEU A 181 7.49 13.15 -5.49
C LEU A 181 7.95 14.37 -6.29
N ASN A 182 8.54 15.34 -5.62
CA ASN A 182 9.15 16.52 -6.24
C ASN A 182 10.12 17.25 -5.27
N ASP A 183 10.67 16.56 -4.29
CA ASP A 183 11.49 17.20 -3.25
C ASP A 183 12.53 16.24 -2.65
N ASN A 184 13.09 15.37 -3.50
CA ASN A 184 14.12 14.42 -3.06
C ASN A 184 15.52 15.00 -3.06
N TRP A 185 15.68 16.14 -3.68
CA TRP A 185 16.97 16.76 -3.90
C TRP A 185 17.05 18.14 -3.27
N SER A 186 17.87 18.29 -2.24
CA SER A 186 18.35 19.60 -1.81
C SER A 186 19.52 20.02 -2.70
N GLY A 187 19.26 20.80 -3.76
CA GLY A 187 20.27 21.21 -4.72
C GLY A 187 21.44 21.96 -4.10
N THR A 188 22.57 21.96 -4.83
CA THR A 188 23.70 22.84 -4.61
C THR A 188 23.62 24.05 -5.55
N ALA A 189 24.51 25.03 -5.38
CA ALA A 189 24.57 26.20 -6.26
C ALA A 189 24.79 25.84 -7.75
N SER A 190 25.37 24.68 -8.04
CA SER A 190 25.62 24.15 -9.38
C SER A 190 24.52 23.21 -9.90
N GLN A 191 23.61 22.78 -9.03
CA GLN A 191 22.49 21.90 -9.38
C GLN A 191 21.28 22.36 -8.55
N PRO A 192 20.31 23.04 -9.18
CA PRO A 192 19.14 23.56 -8.49
C PRO A 192 18.30 22.42 -7.90
N ALA A 193 17.57 22.72 -6.84
CA ALA A 193 16.52 21.86 -6.32
C ALA A 193 15.53 21.46 -7.43
N SER A 194 14.90 20.32 -7.29
CA SER A 194 13.94 19.78 -8.27
C SER A 194 14.53 19.39 -9.63
N TYR A 195 15.84 19.20 -9.69
CA TYR A 195 16.50 18.74 -10.91
C TYR A 195 16.32 17.23 -11.09
N MET A 196 15.52 16.82 -12.09
CA MET A 196 15.23 15.41 -12.41
C MET A 196 14.78 14.59 -11.20
N ASP A 197 14.00 15.19 -10.30
CA ASP A 197 13.50 14.60 -9.06
C ASP A 197 11.98 14.48 -9.00
N ASN A 198 11.28 14.85 -10.06
CA ASN A 198 9.83 14.75 -10.11
C ASN A 198 9.36 13.36 -10.54
N PHE A 199 8.25 12.96 -9.92
CA PHE A 199 7.56 11.73 -10.22
C PHE A 199 6.08 12.04 -10.44
N ASP A 200 5.67 12.04 -11.71
CA ASP A 200 4.33 12.37 -12.15
C ASP A 200 3.65 11.17 -12.82
N LEU A 201 2.37 10.97 -12.50
CA LEU A 201 1.52 9.95 -13.10
C LEU A 201 0.21 10.55 -13.60
N PHE A 202 -0.31 9.94 -14.67
CA PHE A 202 -1.63 10.20 -15.23
C PHE A 202 -2.42 8.89 -15.25
N ALA A 203 -3.64 8.91 -14.71
CA ALA A 203 -4.54 7.77 -14.74
C ALA A 203 -5.84 8.13 -15.45
N LEU A 204 -6.42 7.14 -16.12
CA LEU A 204 -7.73 7.22 -16.76
C LEU A 204 -8.53 6.00 -16.35
N THR A 205 -9.76 6.21 -15.87
CA THR A 205 -10.71 5.16 -15.54
C THR A 205 -12.02 5.37 -16.29
N VAL A 206 -12.62 4.29 -16.79
CA VAL A 206 -13.86 4.33 -17.56
C VAL A 206 -14.84 3.31 -16.99
N PRO A 207 -15.49 3.59 -15.82
CA PRO A 207 -16.50 2.71 -15.30
C PRO A 207 -17.73 2.65 -16.21
N VAL A 208 -18.14 1.43 -16.54
CA VAL A 208 -19.34 1.09 -17.31
C VAL A 208 -20.24 0.25 -16.45
N THR A 209 -21.49 0.66 -16.28
CA THR A 209 -22.52 -0.08 -15.52
C THR A 209 -23.72 -0.31 -16.43
N VAL A 210 -23.98 -1.57 -16.72
CA VAL A 210 -25.18 -2.03 -17.42
C VAL A 210 -25.86 -3.10 -16.57
N ASP A 211 -27.06 -3.51 -16.92
CA ASP A 211 -27.88 -4.41 -16.10
C ASP A 211 -27.10 -5.61 -15.53
N GLY A 212 -26.84 -5.58 -14.23
CA GLY A 212 -26.10 -6.61 -13.51
C GLY A 212 -24.62 -6.76 -13.86
N LEU A 213 -24.07 -5.89 -14.70
CA LEU A 213 -22.65 -5.92 -15.08
C LEU A 213 -21.98 -4.56 -14.81
N LYS A 214 -20.90 -4.58 -14.05
CA LYS A 214 -20.00 -3.45 -13.84
C LYS A 214 -18.63 -3.80 -14.36
N ILE A 215 -18.08 -3.01 -15.28
CA ILE A 215 -16.72 -3.18 -15.81
C ILE A 215 -16.02 -1.84 -15.74
N THR A 216 -14.78 -1.85 -15.29
CA THR A 216 -13.95 -0.65 -15.27
C THR A 216 -12.60 -0.93 -15.92
N PRO A 217 -12.45 -0.72 -17.22
CA PRO A 217 -11.14 -0.61 -17.82
C PRO A 217 -10.45 0.67 -17.31
N TRP A 218 -9.15 0.56 -17.09
CA TRP A 218 -8.34 1.69 -16.64
C TRP A 218 -6.90 1.59 -17.15
N GLY A 219 -6.24 2.72 -17.23
CA GLY A 219 -4.82 2.82 -17.55
C GLY A 219 -4.16 3.89 -16.68
N MET A 220 -2.89 3.70 -16.37
CA MET A 220 -2.06 4.69 -15.69
C MET A 220 -0.67 4.65 -16.27
N GLY A 221 -0.04 5.81 -16.44
CA GLY A 221 1.33 5.90 -16.91
C GLY A 221 1.96 7.23 -16.55
N GLY A 222 3.28 7.29 -16.64
CA GLY A 222 4.03 8.49 -16.35
C GLY A 222 5.54 8.28 -16.33
N ALA A 223 6.22 9.19 -15.68
CA ALA A 223 7.67 9.21 -15.64
C ALA A 223 8.19 9.58 -14.25
N MET A 224 9.28 8.96 -13.89
CA MET A 224 10.02 9.19 -12.65
C MET A 224 11.43 9.67 -12.97
N GLY A 225 11.80 10.83 -12.45
CA GLY A 225 13.15 11.35 -12.59
C GLY A 225 14.18 10.48 -11.86
N PRO A 226 15.42 10.40 -12.36
CA PRO A 226 16.46 9.52 -11.81
C PRO A 226 16.86 9.89 -10.38
N ASN A 227 16.57 11.10 -9.94
CA ASN A 227 16.84 11.55 -8.58
C ASN A 227 15.67 11.30 -7.59
N SER A 228 14.52 10.82 -8.07
CA SER A 228 13.29 10.74 -7.26
C SER A 228 13.34 9.73 -6.12
N LEU A 229 14.03 8.61 -6.26
CA LEU A 229 14.11 7.54 -5.24
C LEU A 229 15.55 7.26 -4.80
N MET A 230 16.36 8.30 -4.72
CA MET A 230 17.75 8.18 -4.30
C MET A 230 17.86 7.83 -2.82
N PRO A 231 18.76 6.91 -2.42
CA PRO A 231 18.99 6.62 -1.01
C PRO A 231 19.59 7.83 -0.29
N ALA A 232 19.29 7.95 0.99
CA ALA A 232 19.55 9.12 1.84
C ALA A 232 21.03 9.60 1.88
N THR A 233 21.99 8.78 1.50
CA THR A 233 23.40 9.19 1.37
C THR A 233 24.04 8.38 0.26
N VAL A 234 24.28 9.01 -0.87
CA VAL A 234 25.10 8.44 -1.93
C VAL A 234 26.41 9.23 -1.98
N THR A 235 27.48 8.58 -1.54
CA THR A 235 28.84 9.08 -1.72
C THR A 235 29.32 8.72 -3.12
N ASN A 236 30.06 9.63 -3.76
CA ASN A 236 30.68 9.45 -5.09
C ASN A 236 29.71 9.56 -6.30
N MET A 237 28.76 10.46 -6.24
CA MET A 237 27.98 10.82 -7.42
C MET A 237 28.69 11.84 -8.30
N PRO A 238 28.47 11.84 -9.62
CA PRO A 238 28.81 12.98 -10.46
C PRO A 238 28.15 14.24 -9.87
N GLY A 239 28.96 15.21 -9.42
CA GLY A 239 28.47 16.42 -8.76
C GLY A 239 28.52 16.42 -7.22
N GLY A 240 29.11 15.40 -6.58
CA GLY A 240 29.34 15.36 -5.13
C GLY A 240 28.33 14.48 -4.37
N SER A 241 28.56 14.34 -3.06
CA SER A 241 27.66 13.57 -2.18
C SER A 241 26.29 14.25 -2.09
N LYS A 242 25.23 13.51 -2.40
CA LYS A 242 23.85 13.97 -2.31
C LYS A 242 23.19 13.40 -1.07
N LYS A 243 22.53 14.25 -0.31
CA LYS A 243 21.68 13.84 0.80
C LYS A 243 20.25 13.86 0.30
N VAL A 244 19.69 12.70 0.10
CA VAL A 244 18.27 12.55 -0.20
C VAL A 244 17.55 12.29 1.12
N ALA A 245 16.91 13.30 1.63
CA ALA A 245 16.05 13.13 2.77
C ALA A 245 14.66 12.73 2.28
N LEU A 246 14.43 11.43 2.09
CA LEU A 246 13.07 10.89 2.13
C LEU A 246 12.58 10.92 3.59
N THR A 247 12.60 12.11 4.16
CA THR A 247 12.14 12.36 5.52
C THR A 247 11.09 13.45 5.46
N ASN A 248 10.02 13.26 6.18
CA ASN A 248 9.06 14.33 6.40
C ASN A 248 9.80 15.52 7.03
N PRO A 249 9.83 16.70 6.39
CA PRO A 249 10.60 17.84 6.88
C PRO A 249 10.11 18.38 8.23
N ILE A 250 8.88 18.04 8.62
CA ILE A 250 8.26 18.47 9.88
C ILE A 250 8.53 17.45 10.99
N THR A 251 8.41 16.15 10.70
CA THR A 251 8.50 15.10 11.73
C THR A 251 9.87 14.42 11.77
N GLY A 252 10.71 14.61 10.76
CA GLY A 252 11.98 13.91 10.63
C GLY A 252 11.85 12.39 10.37
N GLN A 253 10.63 11.89 10.23
CA GLN A 253 10.38 10.48 9.93
C GLN A 253 10.67 10.18 8.46
N ALA A 254 11.17 8.97 8.19
CA ALA A 254 11.31 8.49 6.83
C ALA A 254 9.93 8.49 6.15
N ILE A 255 9.82 9.17 5.02
CA ILE A 255 8.70 8.99 4.12
C ILE A 255 8.87 7.62 3.46
N ASP A 256 7.77 6.94 3.13
CA ASP A 256 7.76 5.57 2.60
C ASP A 256 8.38 5.42 1.18
N GLY A 257 9.42 6.17 0.91
CA GLY A 257 10.19 6.05 -0.33
C GLY A 257 10.87 4.70 -0.50
N LEU A 258 11.13 3.99 0.58
CA LEU A 258 11.60 2.61 0.53
C LEU A 258 10.55 1.70 -0.09
N GLU A 259 9.29 1.86 0.26
CA GLU A 259 8.18 1.07 -0.29
C GLU A 259 7.96 1.33 -1.78
N LEU A 260 8.01 2.58 -2.22
CA LEU A 260 7.98 2.92 -3.64
C LEU A 260 9.13 2.25 -4.40
N ARG A 261 10.34 2.29 -3.83
CA ARG A 261 11.50 1.66 -4.43
C ARG A 261 11.35 0.14 -4.53
N ASP A 262 10.85 -0.50 -3.48
CA ASP A 262 10.62 -1.94 -3.43
C ASP A 262 9.52 -2.38 -4.41
N GLY A 263 8.58 -1.51 -4.72
CA GLY A 263 7.54 -1.74 -5.71
C GLY A 263 7.96 -1.50 -7.15
N LEU A 264 8.97 -0.67 -7.41
CA LEU A 264 9.35 -0.25 -8.75
C LEU A 264 10.62 -0.90 -9.29
N TYR A 265 11.51 -1.39 -8.40
CA TYR A 265 12.76 -2.07 -8.76
C TYR A 265 12.71 -3.57 -8.45
N PRO A 266 13.53 -4.39 -9.11
CA PRO A 266 13.67 -5.79 -8.78
C PRO A 266 14.18 -5.99 -7.33
N ALA A 267 13.61 -6.95 -6.61
CA ALA A 267 14.00 -7.25 -5.23
C ALA A 267 15.49 -7.60 -5.08
N ALA A 268 16.05 -8.32 -6.05
CA ALA A 268 17.48 -8.67 -6.09
C ALA A 268 18.43 -7.47 -6.14
N PHE A 269 17.94 -6.30 -6.54
CA PHE A 269 18.76 -5.09 -6.73
C PHE A 269 18.53 -4.02 -5.67
N SER A 270 17.37 -3.99 -5.04
CA SER A 270 17.03 -2.95 -4.09
C SER A 270 17.91 -2.98 -2.83
N SER A 271 18.41 -4.15 -2.45
CA SER A 271 19.20 -4.34 -1.23
C SER A 271 20.63 -4.81 -1.43
N ALA A 272 20.89 -5.66 -2.43
CA ALA A 272 22.12 -6.44 -2.48
C ALA A 272 23.26 -5.81 -3.27
N ARG A 273 23.00 -4.92 -4.21
CA ARG A 273 24.03 -4.44 -5.15
C ARG A 273 24.29 -2.95 -5.03
N GLY A 274 24.63 -2.43 -3.90
CA GLY A 274 25.14 -1.07 -3.72
C GLY A 274 24.57 -0.01 -4.68
N THR A 275 24.31 1.13 -4.18
CA THR A 275 23.63 2.27 -4.80
C THR A 275 24.09 2.69 -6.21
N SER A 276 25.27 2.27 -6.65
CA SER A 276 25.84 2.69 -7.94
C SER A 276 25.20 2.04 -9.17
N ARG A 277 24.44 0.96 -9.02
CA ARG A 277 23.71 0.33 -10.14
C ARG A 277 22.25 0.76 -10.29
N LEU A 278 21.69 1.40 -9.27
CA LEU A 278 20.33 1.95 -9.32
C LEU A 278 20.26 3.28 -10.08
N TRP A 279 21.35 3.67 -10.76
CA TRP A 279 21.42 4.92 -11.49
C TRP A 279 20.87 4.74 -12.88
N ASN A 280 19.80 5.44 -13.09
CA ASN A 280 19.38 5.86 -14.39
C ASN A 280 19.81 7.32 -14.57
N ASP A 281 20.42 7.67 -15.68
CA ASP A 281 20.82 9.04 -16.00
C ASP A 281 19.65 9.83 -16.61
N ASP A 282 18.53 9.16 -16.90
CA ASP A 282 17.35 9.70 -17.55
C ASP A 282 16.07 9.30 -16.81
N TYR A 283 14.92 9.80 -17.25
CA TYR A 283 13.62 9.47 -16.71
C TYR A 283 13.26 8.01 -16.95
N SER A 284 12.78 7.34 -15.91
CA SER A 284 12.16 6.03 -16.03
C SER A 284 10.73 6.17 -16.52
N SER A 285 10.34 5.39 -17.52
CA SER A 285 8.95 5.33 -17.99
C SER A 285 8.21 4.19 -17.32
N MET A 286 6.92 4.41 -17.04
CA MET A 286 6.10 3.39 -16.40
C MET A 286 4.66 3.44 -16.85
N TYR A 287 4.03 2.27 -16.89
CA TYR A 287 2.61 2.15 -17.20
C TYR A 287 1.97 0.93 -16.57
N TRP A 288 0.69 1.06 -16.28
CA TRP A 288 -0.19 -0.02 -15.84
C TRP A 288 -1.49 0.04 -16.61
N GLY A 289 -2.11 -1.11 -16.77
CA GLY A 289 -3.44 -1.23 -17.33
C GLY A 289 -4.20 -2.34 -16.63
N GLY A 290 -5.50 -2.14 -16.44
CA GLY A 290 -6.34 -3.12 -15.78
C GLY A 290 -7.75 -3.19 -16.36
N LEU A 291 -8.34 -4.37 -16.22
CA LEU A 291 -9.73 -4.64 -16.52
C LEU A 291 -10.35 -5.32 -15.31
N THR A 292 -11.16 -4.56 -14.58
CA THR A 292 -11.80 -5.03 -13.36
C THR A 292 -13.30 -5.06 -13.54
N GLY A 293 -14.00 -5.98 -12.89
CA GLY A 293 -15.43 -6.04 -13.04
C GLY A 293 -16.15 -6.94 -12.06
N GLN A 294 -17.46 -6.81 -12.08
CA GLN A 294 -18.39 -7.62 -11.29
C GLN A 294 -19.63 -7.93 -12.11
N TRP A 295 -20.06 -9.17 -12.07
CA TRP A 295 -21.27 -9.66 -12.72
C TRP A 295 -22.24 -10.22 -11.71
N THR A 296 -23.45 -9.65 -11.68
CA THR A 296 -24.53 -9.98 -10.72
C THR A 296 -25.84 -10.37 -11.40
N SER A 297 -25.86 -10.50 -12.75
CA SER A 297 -27.10 -10.87 -13.49
C SER A 297 -27.61 -12.29 -13.19
N PHE A 298 -26.78 -13.13 -12.56
CA PHE A 298 -27.13 -14.51 -12.22
C PHE A 298 -27.46 -14.65 -10.73
N GLU A 299 -28.25 -13.75 -10.19
CA GLU A 299 -28.65 -13.87 -8.78
C GLU A 299 -29.12 -15.29 -8.45
N PRO A 300 -28.66 -15.87 -7.33
CA PRO A 300 -27.87 -15.27 -6.26
C PRO A 300 -26.34 -15.34 -6.44
N LEU A 301 -25.84 -15.76 -7.61
CA LEU A 301 -24.40 -15.83 -7.91
C LEU A 301 -23.85 -14.46 -8.29
N ARG A 302 -22.70 -14.11 -7.69
CA ARG A 302 -21.92 -12.92 -7.99
C ARG A 302 -20.51 -13.34 -8.39
N ILE A 303 -20.02 -12.82 -9.50
CA ILE A 303 -18.66 -13.08 -9.98
C ILE A 303 -17.93 -11.74 -10.07
N SER A 304 -16.78 -11.63 -9.41
CA SER A 304 -15.90 -10.46 -9.50
C SER A 304 -14.53 -10.88 -10.00
N TRP A 305 -13.91 -10.04 -10.80
CA TRP A 305 -12.57 -10.29 -11.33
C TRP A 305 -11.74 -9.02 -11.39
N ASP A 306 -10.42 -9.21 -11.30
CA ASP A 306 -9.42 -8.19 -11.53
C ASP A 306 -8.30 -8.78 -12.38
N PHE A 307 -7.92 -8.06 -13.43
CA PHE A 307 -6.74 -8.34 -14.24
C PHE A 307 -5.94 -7.06 -14.40
N ILE A 308 -4.64 -7.11 -14.10
CA ILE A 308 -3.74 -5.96 -14.14
C ILE A 308 -2.41 -6.39 -14.75
N TYR A 309 -1.87 -5.56 -15.62
CA TYR A 309 -0.50 -5.63 -16.11
C TYR A 309 0.22 -4.32 -15.81
N GLY A 310 1.51 -4.39 -15.48
CA GLY A 310 2.35 -3.23 -15.24
C GLY A 310 3.76 -3.40 -15.77
N SER A 311 4.38 -2.29 -16.15
CA SER A 311 5.75 -2.24 -16.62
C SER A 311 6.43 -0.96 -16.18
N VAL A 312 7.66 -1.09 -15.70
CA VAL A 312 8.58 -0.01 -15.35
C VAL A 312 9.88 -0.24 -16.11
N ASP A 313 10.27 0.75 -16.89
CA ASP A 313 11.50 0.73 -17.67
C ASP A 313 12.45 1.82 -17.17
N HIS A 314 13.56 1.39 -16.61
CA HIS A 314 14.63 2.25 -16.10
C HIS A 314 15.74 2.49 -17.13
N GLY A 315 15.55 2.07 -18.38
CA GLY A 315 16.58 2.13 -19.42
C GLY A 315 17.71 1.11 -19.25
N LYS A 316 17.63 0.24 -18.25
CA LYS A 316 18.56 -0.86 -17.99
C LYS A 316 17.76 -2.11 -17.70
N GLU A 317 17.97 -3.15 -18.50
CA GLU A 317 17.18 -4.37 -18.45
C GLU A 317 17.17 -5.02 -17.07
N ASP A 318 18.31 -5.05 -16.41
CA ASP A 318 18.50 -5.62 -15.07
C ASP A 318 17.80 -4.81 -13.94
N LEU A 319 17.29 -3.62 -14.23
CA LEU A 319 16.52 -2.79 -13.31
C LEU A 319 15.03 -2.75 -13.64
N ASN A 320 14.64 -3.23 -14.81
CA ASN A 320 13.26 -3.18 -15.28
C ASN A 320 12.38 -4.14 -14.48
N ARG A 321 11.09 -3.79 -14.40
CA ARG A 321 10.11 -4.63 -13.72
C ARG A 321 8.83 -4.67 -14.54
N ARG A 322 8.37 -5.90 -14.89
CA ARG A 322 7.18 -6.13 -15.71
C ARG A 322 6.43 -7.33 -15.18
N GLY A 323 5.16 -7.18 -14.91
CA GLY A 323 4.41 -8.30 -14.36
C GLY A 323 2.91 -8.10 -14.46
N TRP A 324 2.19 -9.12 -14.06
CA TRP A 324 0.74 -9.15 -14.11
C TRP A 324 0.11 -9.78 -12.87
N PHE A 325 -1.15 -9.50 -12.70
CA PHE A 325 -2.01 -10.02 -11.63
C PHE A 325 -3.36 -10.39 -12.21
N GLY A 326 -3.89 -11.51 -11.75
CA GLY A 326 -5.26 -11.95 -12.02
C GLY A 326 -5.92 -12.49 -10.78
N MET A 327 -7.19 -12.16 -10.58
CA MET A 327 -8.03 -12.67 -9.50
C MET A 327 -9.44 -12.93 -9.96
N LEU A 328 -10.04 -14.00 -9.46
CA LEU A 328 -11.44 -14.34 -9.62
C LEU A 328 -12.04 -14.62 -8.25
N LEU A 329 -13.25 -14.09 -8.02
CA LEU A 329 -14.06 -14.32 -6.82
C LEU A 329 -15.48 -14.66 -7.24
N ALA A 330 -15.98 -15.81 -6.81
CA ALA A 330 -17.36 -16.23 -6.98
C ALA A 330 -18.05 -16.32 -5.61
N GLU A 331 -19.13 -15.60 -5.42
CA GLU A 331 -19.94 -15.56 -4.18
C GLU A 331 -21.38 -15.95 -4.47
N TYR A 332 -22.01 -16.61 -3.52
CA TYR A 332 -23.40 -17.02 -3.61
C TYR A 332 -24.18 -16.43 -2.44
N ALA A 333 -25.11 -15.53 -2.73
CA ALA A 333 -25.88 -14.83 -1.70
C ALA A 333 -26.98 -15.74 -1.14
N LEU A 334 -26.86 -16.05 0.15
CA LEU A 334 -27.84 -16.79 0.93
C LEU A 334 -28.44 -15.90 2.01
N ASP A 335 -29.61 -16.23 2.53
CA ASP A 335 -30.28 -15.46 3.57
C ASP A 335 -29.46 -15.35 4.86
N TRP A 336 -28.58 -16.33 5.13
CA TRP A 336 -27.78 -16.40 6.36
C TRP A 336 -26.32 -15.97 6.17
N GLY A 337 -25.89 -15.67 4.96
CA GLY A 337 -24.51 -15.28 4.71
C GLY A 337 -24.12 -15.36 3.24
N LEU A 338 -22.88 -14.98 2.96
CA LEU A 338 -22.32 -14.89 1.61
C LEU A 338 -21.08 -15.80 1.48
N PRO A 339 -21.27 -17.13 1.27
CA PRO A 339 -20.17 -18.02 0.94
C PRO A 339 -19.55 -17.66 -0.41
N GLY A 340 -18.23 -17.78 -0.51
CA GLY A 340 -17.48 -17.49 -1.71
C GLY A 340 -16.20 -18.29 -1.82
N LEU A 341 -15.78 -18.52 -3.05
CA LEU A 341 -14.49 -19.11 -3.43
C LEU A 341 -13.72 -18.10 -4.27
N TYR A 342 -12.42 -18.05 -4.08
CA TYR A 342 -11.56 -17.15 -4.84
C TYR A 342 -10.18 -17.74 -5.10
N GLY A 343 -9.53 -17.20 -6.12
CA GLY A 343 -8.14 -17.51 -6.42
C GLY A 343 -7.44 -16.29 -7.00
N TRP A 344 -6.15 -16.17 -6.71
CA TRP A 344 -5.29 -15.11 -7.25
C TRP A 344 -3.97 -15.65 -7.75
N TYR A 345 -3.39 -14.93 -8.67
CA TYR A 345 -2.04 -15.20 -9.18
C TYR A 345 -1.34 -13.89 -9.51
N PHE A 346 -0.17 -13.71 -8.95
CA PHE A 346 0.79 -12.69 -9.37
C PHE A 346 1.96 -13.36 -10.07
N SER A 347 2.41 -12.81 -11.17
CA SER A 347 3.66 -13.23 -11.79
C SER A 347 4.83 -13.06 -10.82
N GLY A 348 5.79 -13.98 -10.89
CA GLY A 348 6.98 -14.01 -10.03
C GLY A 348 8.26 -13.94 -10.87
N ASP A 349 9.37 -13.71 -10.21
CA ASP A 349 10.69 -13.64 -10.82
C ASP A 349 11.11 -15.01 -11.40
N ASP A 350 11.71 -15.02 -12.59
CA ASP A 350 12.36 -16.17 -13.18
C ASP A 350 13.73 -16.46 -12.53
N ASP A 351 14.53 -17.36 -13.10
CA ASP A 351 15.84 -17.76 -12.55
C ASP A 351 17.00 -16.83 -12.96
N ASN A 352 16.73 -15.76 -13.70
CA ASN A 352 17.72 -14.85 -14.24
C ASN A 352 17.66 -13.46 -13.58
N PRO A 353 18.58 -13.10 -12.69
CA PRO A 353 18.57 -11.79 -12.03
C PRO A 353 19.03 -10.62 -12.93
N ASN A 354 19.38 -10.86 -14.19
CA ASN A 354 19.93 -9.83 -15.08
C ASN A 354 18.93 -9.33 -16.12
N ASN A 355 17.73 -9.91 -16.20
CA ASN A 355 16.65 -9.49 -17.12
C ASN A 355 15.57 -8.64 -16.43
N GLY A 356 15.80 -8.26 -15.17
CA GLY A 356 14.86 -7.45 -14.40
C GLY A 356 14.04 -8.27 -13.41
N SER A 357 12.75 -7.98 -13.30
CA SER A 357 11.79 -8.69 -12.46
C SER A 357 10.47 -8.84 -13.18
N GLU A 358 9.89 -10.03 -13.12
CA GLU A 358 8.58 -10.37 -13.67
C GLU A 358 7.45 -10.19 -12.64
N ARG A 359 7.76 -9.68 -11.46
CA ARG A 359 6.73 -9.34 -10.45
C ARG A 359 5.99 -8.09 -10.86
N LEU A 360 4.66 -8.07 -10.61
CA LEU A 360 3.86 -6.86 -10.85
C LEU A 360 4.48 -5.66 -10.13
N PRO A 361 4.83 -4.56 -10.83
CA PRO A 361 5.25 -3.33 -10.18
C PRO A 361 4.07 -2.67 -9.46
N TYR A 362 4.35 -2.04 -8.31
CA TYR A 362 3.37 -1.33 -7.51
C TYR A 362 3.96 -0.04 -6.91
N LEU A 363 3.11 0.85 -6.46
CA LEU A 363 3.50 2.15 -5.91
C LEU A 363 3.28 2.20 -4.40
N ALA A 364 2.02 2.31 -4.01
CA ALA A 364 1.62 2.33 -2.62
C ALA A 364 0.35 1.50 -2.47
N THR A 365 0.39 0.52 -1.59
CA THR A 365 -0.71 -0.41 -1.42
C THR A 365 -1.02 -0.54 0.04
N THR A 366 -2.08 0.11 0.47
CA THR A 366 -2.57 -0.06 1.83
C THR A 366 -3.50 -1.27 1.87
N ASN A 367 -3.09 -2.33 2.58
CA ASN A 367 -4.00 -3.41 3.03
C ASN A 367 -4.74 -4.24 1.98
N ASN A 368 -4.15 -4.52 0.83
CA ASN A 368 -4.88 -5.15 -0.27
C ASN A 368 -5.49 -6.51 0.06
N LEU A 369 -4.71 -7.46 0.54
CA LEU A 369 -5.24 -8.75 0.96
C LEU A 369 -5.91 -8.68 2.33
N THR A 370 -5.37 -7.90 3.26
CA THR A 370 -5.83 -7.79 4.64
C THR A 370 -7.29 -7.40 4.73
N ASN A 371 -7.71 -6.35 4.02
CA ASN A 371 -9.09 -5.87 4.11
C ASN A 371 -10.13 -6.85 3.55
N SER A 372 -9.72 -7.76 2.69
CA SER A 372 -10.65 -8.63 1.98
C SER A 372 -10.47 -10.10 2.27
N LEU A 373 -9.25 -10.58 2.43
CA LEU A 373 -8.93 -11.99 2.41
C LEU A 373 -8.12 -12.48 3.60
N SER A 374 -7.36 -11.62 4.28
CA SER A 374 -6.40 -12.01 5.29
C SER A 374 -6.40 -11.05 6.48
N THR A 375 -6.29 -11.58 7.69
CA THR A 375 -6.04 -10.83 8.93
C THR A 375 -4.54 -10.63 9.18
N PHE A 376 -3.71 -11.57 8.72
CA PHE A 376 -2.25 -11.44 8.76
C PHE A 376 -1.69 -10.63 7.61
N GLY A 377 -2.50 -10.32 6.64
CA GLY A 377 -2.10 -9.73 5.41
C GLY A 377 -1.14 -8.59 5.55
N TYR A 378 -0.75 -8.15 4.47
CA TYR A 378 0.22 -7.11 4.29
C TYR A 378 -0.24 -5.85 5.03
N ARG A 379 0.53 -5.37 6.02
CA ARG A 379 0.31 -4.18 6.85
C ARG A 379 -0.69 -4.24 8.03
N GLY A 380 -0.97 -5.39 8.61
CA GLY A 380 -1.58 -5.41 9.94
C GLY A 380 -3.11 -5.43 9.97
N THR A 381 -3.75 -4.81 10.95
CA THR A 381 -5.19 -4.91 11.12
C THR A 381 -5.95 -4.10 10.10
N PRO A 382 -7.11 -4.58 9.60
CA PRO A 382 -7.96 -3.84 8.66
C PRO A 382 -8.40 -2.46 9.15
N ILE A 383 -8.54 -2.26 10.45
CA ILE A 383 -9.08 -1.02 11.01
C ILE A 383 -8.02 0.06 11.17
N MET A 384 -6.87 -0.28 11.74
CA MET A 384 -5.85 0.71 12.01
C MET A 384 -4.78 0.78 10.93
N GLY A 385 -4.70 -0.19 10.03
CA GLY A 385 -3.72 -0.20 8.94
C GLY A 385 -2.26 -0.22 9.39
N GLY A 386 -2.02 -0.37 10.66
CA GLY A 386 -0.79 0.00 11.32
C GLY A 386 0.23 -1.10 11.50
N GLY A 387 0.94 -1.46 10.47
CA GLY A 387 2.33 -1.86 10.64
C GLY A 387 2.64 -3.23 11.22
N LYS A 388 1.70 -4.17 11.27
CA LYS A 388 1.93 -5.53 11.80
C LYS A 388 1.62 -6.62 10.77
N GLY A 389 1.73 -6.30 9.50
CA GLY A 389 1.66 -7.29 8.44
C GLY A 389 2.84 -8.25 8.54
N VAL A 390 2.56 -9.53 8.76
CA VAL A 390 3.60 -10.55 8.83
C VAL A 390 3.99 -11.08 7.47
N LEU A 391 3.15 -10.86 6.46
CA LEU A 391 3.40 -11.25 5.08
C LEU A 391 3.92 -10.09 4.20
N GLY A 392 4.36 -9.00 4.79
CA GLY A 392 4.91 -7.85 4.07
C GLY A 392 3.85 -6.87 3.56
N VAL A 393 4.21 -6.06 2.55
CA VAL A 393 3.39 -4.92 2.11
C VAL A 393 2.60 -5.18 0.82
N ASN A 394 2.98 -6.18 0.04
CA ASN A 394 2.35 -6.49 -1.25
C ASN A 394 2.42 -7.98 -1.58
N PRO A 395 1.35 -8.59 -2.13
CA PRO A 395 1.30 -10.02 -2.47
C PRO A 395 1.97 -10.36 -3.81
N SER A 396 2.69 -9.44 -4.43
CA SER A 396 3.39 -9.65 -5.70
C SER A 396 4.34 -10.86 -5.62
N GLY A 397 4.28 -11.75 -6.57
CA GLY A 397 5.06 -12.99 -6.57
C GLY A 397 4.41 -14.11 -5.76
N THR A 398 3.07 -14.10 -5.58
CA THR A 398 2.32 -15.16 -4.92
C THR A 398 1.14 -15.65 -5.75
N TRP A 399 0.69 -16.85 -5.45
CA TRP A 399 -0.59 -17.39 -5.89
C TRP A 399 -1.36 -17.90 -4.68
N GLY A 400 -2.67 -18.04 -4.80
CA GLY A 400 -3.45 -18.67 -3.76
C GLY A 400 -4.88 -18.97 -4.17
N VAL A 401 -5.49 -19.82 -3.36
CA VAL A 401 -6.91 -20.15 -3.41
C VAL A 401 -7.48 -20.03 -2.01
N GLY A 402 -8.72 -19.60 -1.91
CA GLY A 402 -9.37 -19.45 -0.63
C GLY A 402 -10.86 -19.62 -0.69
N ALA A 403 -11.42 -19.85 0.48
CA ALA A 403 -12.84 -19.85 0.72
C ALA A 403 -13.17 -18.84 1.83
N ARG A 404 -14.28 -18.15 1.69
CA ARG A 404 -14.80 -17.27 2.74
C ARG A 404 -16.29 -17.45 2.90
N ILE A 405 -16.78 -17.18 4.10
CA ILE A 405 -18.20 -17.00 4.36
C ILE A 405 -18.33 -15.66 5.08
N LYS A 406 -18.93 -14.68 4.42
CA LYS A 406 -19.11 -13.34 4.96
C LYS A 406 -20.53 -13.17 5.51
N ASP A 407 -20.63 -12.21 6.41
CA ASP A 407 -21.92 -11.71 6.93
C ASP A 407 -22.81 -12.79 7.55
N VAL A 408 -22.21 -13.84 8.12
CA VAL A 408 -22.95 -14.85 8.86
C VAL A 408 -23.48 -14.21 10.13
N SER A 409 -24.81 -14.17 10.27
CA SER A 409 -25.47 -13.56 11.42
C SER A 409 -26.45 -14.54 12.06
N PHE A 410 -26.28 -14.78 13.35
CA PHE A 410 -27.19 -15.59 14.18
C PHE A 410 -27.93 -14.73 15.21
N LEU A 411 -27.46 -13.50 15.42
CA LEU A 411 -28.03 -12.50 16.33
C LEU A 411 -28.07 -11.16 15.61
N ASP A 412 -29.09 -10.37 15.90
CA ASP A 412 -29.17 -9.01 15.39
C ASP A 412 -27.90 -8.24 15.77
N ASP A 413 -27.42 -7.40 14.86
CA ASP A 413 -26.22 -6.57 15.05
C ASP A 413 -24.88 -7.31 15.23
N LEU A 414 -24.84 -8.64 15.16
CA LEU A 414 -23.62 -9.44 15.23
C LEU A 414 -23.41 -10.21 13.93
N SER A 415 -22.32 -9.95 13.23
CA SER A 415 -21.95 -10.67 12.01
C SER A 415 -20.53 -11.24 12.11
N HIS A 416 -20.34 -12.38 11.45
CA HIS A 416 -19.09 -13.10 11.41
C HIS A 416 -18.60 -13.26 9.97
N THR A 417 -17.28 -13.24 9.78
CA THR A 417 -16.63 -13.58 8.52
C THR A 417 -15.53 -14.58 8.79
N LEU A 418 -15.64 -15.77 8.20
CA LEU A 418 -14.60 -16.81 8.24
C LEU A 418 -13.88 -16.83 6.89
N ARG A 419 -12.55 -16.95 6.90
CA ARG A 419 -11.72 -17.11 5.71
C ARG A 419 -10.70 -18.21 5.93
N VAL A 420 -10.45 -18.98 4.89
CA VAL A 420 -9.37 -19.97 4.83
C VAL A 420 -8.63 -19.77 3.52
N ASN A 421 -7.32 -19.60 3.59
CA ASN A 421 -6.44 -19.40 2.44
C ASN A 421 -5.38 -20.49 2.39
N TYR A 422 -5.10 -21.01 1.20
CA TYR A 422 -3.89 -21.75 0.89
C TYR A 422 -3.16 -21.03 -0.25
N PHE A 423 -1.88 -20.77 -0.07
CA PHE A 423 -1.12 -19.93 -0.99
C PHE A 423 0.34 -20.39 -1.10
N GLY A 424 1.04 -19.88 -2.10
CA GLY A 424 2.46 -20.15 -2.30
C GLY A 424 3.15 -19.08 -3.12
N GLY A 425 4.43 -19.24 -3.35
CA GLY A 425 5.22 -18.33 -4.17
C GLY A 425 5.15 -18.66 -5.66
N THR A 426 5.44 -17.65 -6.48
CA THR A 426 5.61 -17.78 -7.93
C THR A 426 7.02 -17.43 -8.39
N ASN A 427 7.90 -17.03 -7.47
CA ASN A 427 9.29 -16.69 -7.78
C ASN A 427 10.15 -17.97 -7.91
N ASP A 428 11.13 -17.96 -8.81
CA ASP A 428 12.05 -19.09 -8.94
C ASP A 428 12.92 -19.27 -7.67
N THR A 429 13.20 -20.51 -7.30
CA THR A 429 13.98 -20.85 -6.10
C THR A 429 15.41 -20.31 -6.13
N LYS A 430 16.01 -20.15 -7.31
CA LYS A 430 17.37 -19.61 -7.46
C LYS A 430 17.42 -18.14 -7.03
N MET A 431 16.32 -17.41 -7.16
CA MET A 431 16.27 -16.00 -6.77
C MET A 431 16.48 -15.78 -5.28
N ALA A 432 16.15 -16.75 -4.43
CA ALA A 432 16.42 -16.69 -2.99
C ALA A 432 17.90 -16.40 -2.70
N SER A 433 18.81 -16.94 -3.49
CA SER A 433 20.26 -16.74 -3.35
C SER A 433 20.69 -15.30 -3.70
N TYR A 434 20.04 -14.66 -4.64
CA TYR A 434 20.32 -13.28 -5.02
C TYR A 434 19.74 -12.29 -4.01
N ILE A 435 18.54 -12.54 -3.56
CA ILE A 435 17.87 -11.72 -2.55
C ILE A 435 18.62 -11.73 -1.23
N THR A 436 19.11 -12.87 -0.81
CA THR A 436 19.87 -13.01 0.44
C THR A 436 21.35 -12.64 0.32
N GLY A 437 21.80 -12.14 -0.85
CA GLY A 437 23.16 -11.63 -1.07
C GLY A 437 24.24 -12.71 -1.13
N ARG A 438 23.88 -13.98 -1.34
CA ARG A 438 24.81 -15.12 -1.36
C ARG A 438 25.82 -15.06 -2.50
N HIS A 439 25.50 -14.36 -3.57
CA HIS A 439 26.37 -14.22 -4.74
C HIS A 439 27.27 -12.97 -4.72
N ALA A 440 27.22 -12.16 -3.66
CA ALA A 440 28.13 -11.03 -3.54
C ALA A 440 29.48 -11.51 -3.01
N THR A 441 30.57 -11.27 -3.75
CA THR A 441 31.94 -11.50 -3.30
C THR A 441 32.66 -10.17 -3.11
N ASP A 442 33.54 -10.08 -2.08
CA ASP A 442 34.46 -8.94 -1.94
C ASP A 442 35.58 -9.01 -2.98
N ALA A 443 36.45 -8.00 -2.99
CA ALA A 443 37.59 -7.91 -3.91
C ALA A 443 38.58 -9.09 -3.77
N SER A 444 38.50 -9.85 -2.68
CA SER A 444 39.33 -11.04 -2.41
C SER A 444 38.62 -12.35 -2.78
N GLY A 445 37.42 -12.30 -3.35
CA GLY A 445 36.65 -13.46 -3.72
C GLY A 445 35.90 -14.13 -2.55
N ARG A 446 35.88 -13.50 -1.36
CA ARG A 446 35.17 -13.98 -0.19
C ARG A 446 33.68 -13.61 -0.31
N GLN A 447 32.79 -14.56 -0.09
CA GLN A 447 31.36 -14.26 -0.07
C GLN A 447 31.05 -13.20 0.99
N ILE A 448 30.49 -12.09 0.54
CA ILE A 448 29.96 -11.04 1.42
C ILE A 448 28.51 -11.35 1.68
N TYR A 449 28.21 -11.82 2.88
CA TYR A 449 26.85 -11.87 3.36
C TYR A 449 26.39 -10.44 3.65
N ARG A 450 25.65 -9.84 2.73
CA ARG A 450 25.09 -8.51 2.96
C ARG A 450 23.85 -8.63 3.82
N ASN A 451 23.88 -7.91 4.93
CA ASN A 451 22.97 -7.92 6.05
C ASN A 451 21.57 -7.31 5.80
N ASN A 452 21.15 -7.12 4.57
CA ASN A 452 19.99 -6.30 4.26
C ASN A 452 18.87 -7.02 3.52
N THR A 453 18.90 -8.32 3.48
CA THR A 453 17.85 -9.06 2.80
C THR A 453 17.03 -9.80 3.79
N ASP A 454 16.12 -9.07 4.21
CA ASP A 454 15.02 -9.50 4.97
C ASP A 454 14.03 -10.21 4.06
N PHE A 455 13.75 -11.45 4.41
CA PHE A 455 12.66 -12.23 3.89
C PHE A 455 11.32 -11.44 3.87
N ASN A 456 11.17 -10.46 4.76
CA ASN A 456 9.99 -9.62 4.89
C ASN A 456 10.15 -8.19 4.36
N SER A 457 11.35 -7.71 4.01
CA SER A 457 11.54 -6.31 3.59
C SER A 457 10.82 -5.95 2.29
N PHE A 458 10.56 -6.96 1.44
CA PHE A 458 9.95 -6.78 0.12
C PHE A 458 8.56 -7.39 0.00
N GLY A 459 7.88 -7.54 1.11
CA GLY A 459 6.80 -8.50 1.16
C GLY A 459 7.41 -9.91 1.29
N THR A 460 6.69 -10.82 1.86
CA THR A 460 7.19 -12.18 2.02
C THR A 460 7.57 -12.73 0.64
N TYR A 461 8.86 -12.87 0.40
CA TYR A 461 9.34 -13.38 -0.87
C TYR A 461 9.28 -14.90 -0.86
N LEU A 462 8.16 -15.44 -1.32
CA LEU A 462 7.97 -16.87 -1.44
C LEU A 462 8.43 -17.36 -2.81
N THR A 463 9.10 -18.50 -2.83
CA THR A 463 9.48 -19.18 -4.06
C THR A 463 8.45 -20.25 -4.43
N THR A 464 8.58 -20.84 -5.61
CA THR A 464 7.71 -21.93 -6.08
C THR A 464 7.77 -23.18 -5.20
N ALA A 465 8.76 -23.30 -4.31
CA ALA A 465 8.88 -24.37 -3.32
C ALA A 465 8.19 -24.06 -1.98
N ASP A 466 7.73 -22.82 -1.78
CA ASP A 466 7.17 -22.37 -0.51
C ASP A 466 5.64 -22.28 -0.57
N THR A 467 4.99 -22.66 0.52
CA THR A 467 3.53 -22.55 0.66
C THR A 467 3.14 -22.08 2.04
N GLY A 468 1.88 -21.73 2.22
CA GLY A 468 1.32 -21.33 3.50
C GLY A 468 -0.19 -21.58 3.57
N MET A 469 -0.70 -21.63 4.78
CA MET A 469 -2.13 -21.70 5.07
C MET A 469 -2.49 -20.70 6.13
N GLU A 470 -3.61 -20.03 5.95
CA GLU A 470 -4.13 -19.02 6.87
C GLU A 470 -5.61 -19.27 7.16
N VAL A 471 -6.00 -19.08 8.42
CA VAL A 471 -7.39 -19.13 8.87
C VAL A 471 -7.69 -17.87 9.64
N ASN A 472 -8.76 -17.16 9.29
CA ASN A 472 -9.18 -15.92 9.93
C ASN A 472 -10.67 -15.97 10.31
N LEU A 473 -10.97 -15.41 11.47
CA LEU A 473 -12.34 -15.19 11.93
C LEU A 473 -12.47 -13.74 12.40
N ASP A 474 -13.32 -12.98 11.74
CA ASP A 474 -13.70 -11.65 12.17
C ASP A 474 -15.13 -11.67 12.70
N SER A 475 -15.35 -10.96 13.80
CA SER A 475 -16.68 -10.81 14.40
C SER A 475 -16.95 -9.33 14.63
N LYS A 476 -18.02 -8.82 14.06
CA LYS A 476 -18.43 -7.43 14.15
C LYS A 476 -19.75 -7.32 14.88
N TYR A 477 -19.76 -6.57 15.99
CA TYR A 477 -20.96 -6.30 16.80
C TYR A 477 -21.27 -4.80 16.80
N LYS A 478 -22.45 -4.44 16.33
CA LYS A 478 -22.98 -3.08 16.35
C LYS A 478 -23.67 -2.83 17.69
N ALA A 479 -22.89 -2.39 18.70
CA ALA A 479 -23.38 -2.20 20.06
C ALA A 479 -24.35 -1.02 20.20
N ALA A 480 -24.23 -0.02 19.32
CA ALA A 480 -25.15 1.11 19.19
C ALA A 480 -25.09 1.63 17.74
N GLU A 481 -25.95 2.56 17.38
CA GLU A 481 -25.97 3.15 16.04
C GLU A 481 -24.58 3.62 15.58
N ASN A 482 -23.82 4.22 16.49
CA ASN A 482 -22.52 4.83 16.23
C ASN A 482 -21.34 4.06 16.83
N LEU A 483 -21.57 2.94 17.55
CA LEU A 483 -20.55 2.19 18.26
C LEU A 483 -20.48 0.76 17.76
N THR A 484 -19.29 0.39 17.25
CA THR A 484 -19.04 -0.95 16.72
C THR A 484 -17.81 -1.56 17.42
N PHE A 485 -17.95 -2.81 17.85
CA PHE A 485 -16.84 -3.65 18.31
C PHE A 485 -16.48 -4.66 17.22
N ILE A 486 -15.17 -4.87 17.00
CA ILE A 486 -14.69 -5.84 16.02
C ILE A 486 -13.59 -6.67 16.67
N LEU A 487 -13.77 -7.99 16.64
CA LEU A 487 -12.76 -8.96 17.02
C LEU A 487 -12.23 -9.64 15.77
N GLU A 488 -10.91 -9.59 15.57
CA GLU A 488 -10.22 -10.27 14.47
C GLU A 488 -9.27 -11.31 15.04
N LEU A 489 -9.45 -12.56 14.65
CA LEU A 489 -8.60 -13.67 15.03
C LEU A 489 -7.95 -14.25 13.78
N GLY A 490 -6.68 -14.58 13.87
CA GLY A 490 -5.94 -15.18 12.77
C GLY A 490 -4.91 -16.20 13.22
N TYR A 491 -4.70 -17.19 12.39
CA TYR A 491 -3.65 -18.18 12.48
C TYR A 491 -3.04 -18.39 11.11
N ILE A 492 -1.70 -18.43 11.05
CA ILE A 492 -0.97 -18.69 9.81
C ILE A 492 0.19 -19.64 10.06
N HIS A 493 0.35 -20.59 9.14
CA HIS A 493 1.47 -21.51 9.07
C HIS A 493 2.14 -21.39 7.70
N LEU A 494 3.48 -21.35 7.68
CA LEU A 494 4.29 -21.34 6.47
C LEU A 494 5.12 -22.62 6.38
N TRP A 495 5.10 -23.26 5.23
CA TRP A 495 6.03 -24.31 4.84
C TRP A 495 7.08 -23.70 3.92
N LEU A 496 8.27 -23.42 4.47
CA LEU A 496 9.40 -22.91 3.72
C LEU A 496 10.36 -24.05 3.38
N ASP A 497 10.83 -24.08 2.14
CA ASP A 497 11.74 -25.10 1.67
C ASP A 497 13.13 -24.93 2.30
N ASN A 498 13.60 -25.99 2.98
CA ASN A 498 14.88 -25.97 3.68
C ASN A 498 16.08 -25.97 2.73
N ASP A 499 15.97 -26.53 1.54
CA ASP A 499 17.05 -26.53 0.55
C ASP A 499 17.20 -25.15 -0.07
N VAL A 500 16.10 -24.41 -0.20
CA VAL A 500 16.09 -23.03 -0.68
C VAL A 500 16.57 -22.08 0.42
N TRP A 501 15.98 -22.11 1.62
CA TRP A 501 16.19 -21.13 2.68
C TRP A 501 17.16 -21.58 3.78
N GLY A 502 17.32 -22.88 4.02
CA GLY A 502 18.10 -23.45 5.13
C GLY A 502 19.59 -23.10 5.08
N HIS A 503 20.12 -22.84 3.91
CA HIS A 503 21.50 -22.39 3.75
C HIS A 503 21.77 -21.00 4.36
N TYR A 504 20.76 -20.19 4.59
CA TYR A 504 20.89 -18.85 5.18
C TYR A 504 21.04 -18.89 6.69
N GLN A 505 20.67 -19.98 7.29
CA GLN A 505 20.72 -20.19 8.73
C GLN A 505 21.99 -20.89 9.18
N ASN A 506 22.71 -21.49 8.28
CA ASN A 506 23.95 -22.22 8.56
C ASN A 506 25.15 -21.33 8.94
N ILE A 507 24.97 -20.01 9.00
CA ILE A 507 25.99 -19.10 9.57
C ILE A 507 26.22 -19.40 11.06
N SER A 508 25.25 -20.02 11.74
CA SER A 508 25.34 -20.40 13.15
C SER A 508 25.10 -21.88 13.43
N GLY A 509 24.98 -22.74 12.42
CA GLY A 509 24.73 -24.18 12.62
C GLY A 509 23.31 -24.53 13.08
N THR A 510 22.34 -23.64 12.93
CA THR A 510 20.95 -23.87 13.31
C THR A 510 20.06 -24.07 12.08
N SER A 511 19.16 -25.06 12.13
CA SER A 511 18.17 -25.30 11.08
C SER A 511 17.06 -24.24 11.08
N LEU A 512 16.42 -24.03 9.91
CA LEU A 512 15.26 -23.18 9.76
C LEU A 512 14.11 -23.69 10.65
N ASN A 513 13.82 -22.99 11.71
CA ASN A 513 12.71 -23.33 12.58
C ASN A 513 11.58 -22.31 12.36
N VAL A 514 10.77 -22.58 11.34
CA VAL A 514 9.57 -21.79 11.07
C VAL A 514 8.56 -22.01 12.17
N LYS A 515 8.01 -20.95 12.70
CA LYS A 515 6.94 -20.97 13.70
C LYS A 515 5.67 -20.39 13.13
N ASP A 516 4.58 -20.92 13.66
CA ASP A 516 3.25 -20.40 13.39
C ASP A 516 3.09 -19.00 13.97
N ALA A 517 2.27 -18.20 13.34
CA ALA A 517 1.88 -16.91 13.89
C ALA A 517 0.39 -16.91 14.26
N TRP A 518 0.10 -16.21 15.36
CA TRP A 518 -1.24 -15.98 15.87
C TRP A 518 -1.48 -14.50 16.02
N LYS A 519 -2.69 -14.08 15.72
CA LYS A 519 -3.12 -12.70 15.90
C LYS A 519 -4.50 -12.65 16.53
N ALA A 520 -4.66 -11.74 17.48
CA ALA A 520 -5.95 -11.33 18.03
C ALA A 520 -5.98 -9.80 18.10
N SER A 521 -6.98 -9.19 17.48
CA SER A 521 -7.20 -7.75 17.51
C SER A 521 -8.61 -7.46 17.97
N PHE A 522 -8.76 -6.66 19.02
CA PHE A 522 -10.05 -6.14 19.45
C PHE A 522 -10.10 -4.65 19.16
N ASN A 523 -11.07 -4.25 18.36
CA ASN A 523 -11.20 -2.88 17.89
C ASN A 523 -12.51 -2.27 18.34
N VAL A 524 -12.46 -1.00 18.75
CA VAL A 524 -13.61 -0.18 19.09
C VAL A 524 -13.68 1.00 18.14
N VAL A 525 -14.79 1.17 17.46
CA VAL A 525 -15.02 2.26 16.50
C VAL A 525 -16.27 3.01 16.90
N TYR A 526 -16.10 4.29 17.25
CA TYR A 526 -17.20 5.22 17.48
C TYR A 526 -17.21 6.26 16.35
N SER A 527 -18.32 6.36 15.62
CA SER A 527 -18.49 7.31 14.50
C SER A 527 -19.51 8.39 14.86
N PHE A 528 -19.30 9.60 14.40
CA PHE A 528 -20.19 10.76 14.64
C PHE A 528 -20.24 11.70 13.43
#